data_6c20929a32fe70afa17dec5a544e2be8
#
_entry.id   6c20929a32fe70afa17dec5a544e2be8
#
_cell.length_a   1.000
_cell.length_b   1.000
_cell.length_c   1.000
_cell.angle_alpha   90.00
_cell.angle_beta   90.00
_cell.angle_gamma   90.00
#
_symmetry.space_group_name_H-M   'P 1'
#
loop_
_entity.id
_entity.type
_entity.pdbx_description
1 polymer ?
#
loop_
_entity_poly.entity_id
_entity_poly.type
_entity_poly.pdbx_seq_one_letter_code
_entity_poly.pdbx_strand_id
1 'polypeptide(L)'
;VHTTSALIYGATKAGATIFNCYSVEDVVFHNDAVAGVVVNWAPVIREGMHVDPLTIMSKAVLEGTGHDCEIARVVARKNDIKLNTPTGGVIGERSLNVELGESTTVENTKEIYPGLFVSGMAANGVSGSFRMGPIFGGMLMSGKKAAELIVLSWTNKGLFPNNKEMSKHIFITIF
;
A
#
# COMPACT_ATOMS: atom_id res chain seq x y z
N VAL A 1 -17.80 -6.29 11.96
CA VAL A 1 -18.55 -6.66 10.73
C VAL A 1 -19.22 -5.43 10.12
N HIS A 2 -20.08 -4.69 10.83
CA HIS A 2 -20.83 -3.56 10.29
C HIS A 2 -19.93 -2.47 9.68
N THR A 3 -18.94 -1.99 10.42
CA THR A 3 -18.01 -0.95 9.96
C THR A 3 -17.22 -1.41 8.71
N THR A 4 -16.69 -2.63 8.73
CA THR A 4 -15.95 -3.19 7.59
C THR A 4 -16.83 -3.30 6.36
N SER A 5 -18.06 -3.81 6.52
CA SER A 5 -19.02 -3.92 5.41
C SER A 5 -19.41 -2.57 4.83
N ALA A 6 -19.57 -1.54 5.69
CA ALA A 6 -19.87 -0.18 5.24
C ALA A 6 -18.71 0.45 4.45
N LEU A 7 -17.46 0.22 4.87
CA LEU A 7 -16.27 0.67 4.15
C LEU A 7 -16.12 -0.03 2.79
N ILE A 8 -16.31 -1.35 2.74
CA ILE A 8 -16.28 -2.13 1.50
C ILE A 8 -17.39 -1.65 0.54
N TYR A 9 -18.61 -1.48 1.04
CA TYR A 9 -19.71 -0.95 0.24
C TYR A 9 -19.42 0.46 -0.28
N GLY A 10 -18.88 1.33 0.58
CA GLY A 10 -18.48 2.69 0.16
C GLY A 10 -17.43 2.69 -0.93
N ALA A 11 -16.40 1.84 -0.80
CA ALA A 11 -15.33 1.70 -1.78
C ALA A 11 -15.87 1.20 -3.13
N THR A 12 -16.66 0.12 -3.14
CA THR A 12 -17.24 -0.43 -4.38
C THR A 12 -18.23 0.52 -5.02
N LYS A 13 -19.05 1.24 -4.23
CA LYS A 13 -19.92 2.30 -4.73
C LYS A 13 -19.14 3.46 -5.37
N ALA A 14 -17.94 3.74 -4.89
CA ALA A 14 -17.02 4.72 -5.48
C ALA A 14 -16.26 4.19 -6.71
N GLY A 15 -16.50 2.95 -7.14
CA GLY A 15 -15.90 2.34 -8.32
C GLY A 15 -14.65 1.50 -8.06
N ALA A 16 -14.33 1.19 -6.79
CA ALA A 16 -13.22 0.29 -6.48
C ALA A 16 -13.56 -1.16 -6.88
N THR A 17 -12.58 -1.84 -7.47
CA THR A 17 -12.65 -3.28 -7.76
C THR A 17 -11.90 -4.05 -6.67
N ILE A 18 -12.50 -5.09 -6.15
CA ILE A 18 -11.91 -5.96 -5.12
C ILE A 18 -11.51 -7.29 -5.76
N PHE A 19 -10.25 -7.64 -5.63
CA PHE A 19 -9.70 -8.92 -6.09
C PHE A 19 -9.45 -9.83 -4.89
N ASN A 20 -10.30 -10.82 -4.70
CA ASN A 20 -10.13 -11.83 -3.66
C ASN A 20 -9.20 -12.95 -4.11
N CYS A 21 -8.43 -13.50 -3.17
CA CYS A 21 -7.52 -14.61 -3.41
C CYS A 21 -6.40 -14.30 -4.43
N TYR A 22 -5.99 -13.06 -4.52
CA TYR A 22 -4.78 -12.65 -5.26
C TYR A 22 -3.65 -12.38 -4.29
N SER A 23 -2.45 -12.80 -4.67
CA SER A 23 -1.20 -12.49 -3.98
C SER A 23 -0.34 -11.61 -4.88
N VAL A 24 0.27 -10.59 -4.30
CA VAL A 24 1.27 -9.78 -5.01
C VAL A 24 2.61 -10.46 -4.87
N GLU A 25 3.26 -10.76 -6.00
CA GLU A 25 4.56 -11.41 -6.04
C GLU A 25 5.69 -10.43 -6.31
N ASP A 26 5.37 -9.35 -7.03
CA ASP A 26 6.36 -8.35 -7.44
C ASP A 26 5.69 -7.01 -7.76
N VAL A 27 6.52 -6.01 -8.04
CA VAL A 27 6.08 -4.72 -8.56
C VAL A 27 6.50 -4.55 -10.01
N VAL A 28 5.76 -3.72 -10.74
CA VAL A 28 6.21 -3.19 -12.02
C VAL A 28 7.08 -1.98 -11.75
N PHE A 29 8.34 -2.06 -12.15
CA PHE A 29 9.31 -0.98 -11.99
C PHE A 29 9.58 -0.33 -13.35
N HIS A 30 9.29 0.96 -13.49
CA HIS A 30 9.44 1.67 -14.74
C HIS A 30 9.81 3.13 -14.50
N ASN A 31 10.83 3.64 -15.22
CA ASN A 31 11.33 5.02 -15.09
C ASN A 31 11.65 5.40 -13.62
N ASP A 32 12.37 4.54 -12.92
CA ASP A 32 12.75 4.71 -11.51
C ASP A 32 11.58 4.94 -10.56
N ALA A 33 10.44 4.34 -10.87
CA ALA A 33 9.23 4.38 -10.06
C ALA A 33 8.48 3.05 -10.04
N VAL A 34 7.70 2.83 -8.99
CA VAL A 34 6.72 1.74 -8.95
C VAL A 34 5.51 2.16 -9.78
N ALA A 35 5.23 1.40 -10.84
CA ALA A 35 4.21 1.70 -11.85
C ALA A 35 3.10 0.65 -11.91
N GLY A 36 3.05 -0.25 -10.94
CA GLY A 36 2.06 -1.31 -10.87
C GLY A 36 2.50 -2.48 -10.01
N VAL A 37 1.77 -3.57 -10.10
CA VAL A 37 2.04 -4.82 -9.38
C VAL A 37 1.93 -6.03 -10.28
N VAL A 38 2.65 -7.09 -9.93
CA VAL A 38 2.54 -8.41 -10.52
C VAL A 38 1.82 -9.29 -9.51
N VAL A 39 0.69 -9.85 -9.92
CA VAL A 39 -0.19 -10.61 -9.03
C VAL A 39 -0.39 -12.03 -9.56
N ASN A 40 -0.48 -12.97 -8.64
CA ASN A 40 -0.86 -14.34 -8.95
C ASN A 40 -2.15 -14.71 -8.21
N TRP A 41 -2.92 -15.58 -8.79
CA TRP A 41 -4.13 -16.07 -8.16
C TRP A 41 -3.81 -17.23 -7.20
N ALA A 42 -4.20 -17.10 -5.94
CA ALA A 42 -3.84 -18.06 -4.90
C ALA A 42 -4.21 -19.53 -5.23
N PRO A 43 -5.35 -19.85 -5.87
CA PRO A 43 -5.62 -21.20 -6.35
C PRO A 43 -4.59 -21.74 -7.34
N VAL A 44 -4.06 -20.90 -8.25
CA VAL A 44 -3.02 -21.30 -9.21
C VAL A 44 -1.75 -21.73 -8.48
N ILE A 45 -1.34 -20.93 -7.49
CA ILE A 45 -0.16 -21.22 -6.65
C ILE A 45 -0.38 -22.53 -5.88
N ARG A 46 -1.55 -22.70 -5.26
CA ARG A 46 -1.87 -23.87 -4.43
C ARG A 46 -1.86 -25.16 -5.20
N GLU A 47 -2.42 -25.14 -6.41
CA GLU A 47 -2.54 -26.33 -7.27
C GLU A 47 -1.29 -26.56 -8.14
N GLY A 48 -0.25 -25.73 -8.00
CA GLY A 48 0.98 -25.86 -8.79
C GLY A 48 0.77 -25.72 -10.28
N MET A 49 -0.22 -24.94 -10.69
CA MET A 49 -0.53 -24.72 -12.10
C MET A 49 0.49 -23.82 -12.76
N HIS A 50 0.84 -24.12 -14.01
CA HIS A 50 1.71 -23.27 -14.82
C HIS A 50 0.88 -22.17 -15.51
N VAL A 51 0.60 -21.12 -14.78
CA VAL A 51 -0.06 -19.92 -15.29
C VAL A 51 0.80 -18.72 -14.94
N ASP A 52 1.11 -17.91 -15.94
CA ASP A 52 1.91 -16.70 -15.75
C ASP A 52 1.17 -15.68 -14.87
N PRO A 53 1.90 -15.00 -13.96
CA PRO A 53 1.34 -13.91 -13.17
C PRO A 53 0.77 -12.78 -14.03
N LEU A 54 -0.24 -12.10 -13.52
CA LEU A 54 -0.86 -10.97 -14.19
C LEU A 54 -0.16 -9.67 -13.79
N THR A 55 0.05 -8.81 -14.76
CA THR A 55 0.57 -7.46 -14.54
C THR A 55 -0.56 -6.46 -14.51
N ILE A 56 -0.66 -5.66 -13.44
CA ILE A 56 -1.64 -4.59 -13.30
C ILE A 56 -0.89 -3.26 -13.17
N MET A 57 -1.02 -2.42 -14.20
CA MET A 57 -0.41 -1.08 -14.19
C MET A 57 -1.23 -0.11 -13.35
N SER A 58 -0.53 0.77 -12.62
CA SER A 58 -1.17 1.80 -11.80
C SER A 58 -0.32 3.06 -11.72
N LYS A 59 -0.96 4.18 -11.39
CA LYS A 59 -0.26 5.46 -11.14
C LYS A 59 0.32 5.55 -9.73
N ALA A 60 -0.19 4.75 -8.81
CA ALA A 60 0.32 4.60 -7.44
C ALA A 60 -0.04 3.22 -6.91
N VAL A 61 0.82 2.70 -6.08
CA VAL A 61 0.61 1.49 -5.29
C VAL A 61 0.59 1.90 -3.82
N LEU A 62 -0.46 1.49 -3.11
CA LEU A 62 -0.56 1.67 -1.66
C LEU A 62 -0.39 0.31 -0.99
N GLU A 63 0.69 0.16 -0.25
CA GLU A 63 0.95 -1.03 0.53
C GLU A 63 0.22 -0.97 1.87
N GLY A 64 -0.61 -1.96 2.11
CA GLY A 64 -1.31 -2.21 3.36
C GLY A 64 -1.13 -3.65 3.85
N THR A 65 -0.04 -4.34 3.48
CA THR A 65 0.24 -5.75 3.82
C THR A 65 0.50 -5.99 5.32
N GLY A 66 0.50 -4.92 6.11
CA GLY A 66 0.63 -5.00 7.56
C GLY A 66 2.06 -5.18 8.02
N HIS A 67 2.25 -6.06 9.01
CA HIS A 67 3.53 -6.22 9.72
C HIS A 67 4.70 -6.67 8.84
N ASP A 68 4.41 -7.43 7.80
CA ASP A 68 5.43 -8.03 6.95
C ASP A 68 6.07 -7.05 5.96
N CYS A 69 5.40 -5.93 5.65
CA CYS A 69 5.89 -4.93 4.70
C CYS A 69 6.38 -5.57 3.40
N GLU A 70 5.59 -6.48 2.84
CA GLU A 70 6.01 -7.39 1.77
C GLU A 70 6.48 -6.65 0.52
N ILE A 71 5.71 -5.64 0.08
CA ILE A 71 6.02 -4.90 -1.14
C ILE A 71 7.26 -4.04 -0.96
N ALA A 72 7.37 -3.32 0.16
CA ALA A 72 8.56 -2.52 0.47
C ALA A 72 9.84 -3.38 0.51
N ARG A 73 9.75 -4.60 1.07
CA ARG A 73 10.87 -5.56 1.08
C ARG A 73 11.23 -6.05 -0.32
N VAL A 74 10.23 -6.35 -1.15
CA VAL A 74 10.45 -6.77 -2.53
C VAL A 74 11.16 -5.67 -3.31
N VAL A 75 10.66 -4.44 -3.22
CA VAL A 75 11.21 -3.28 -3.93
C VAL A 75 12.65 -2.99 -3.50
N ALA A 76 12.92 -2.94 -2.19
CA ALA A 76 14.26 -2.69 -1.67
C ALA A 76 15.26 -3.78 -2.06
N ARG A 77 14.83 -5.06 -2.06
CA ARG A 77 15.71 -6.19 -2.35
C ARG A 77 16.05 -6.34 -3.82
N LYS A 78 15.08 -6.10 -4.72
CA LYS A 78 15.23 -6.42 -6.15
C LYS A 78 15.85 -5.29 -6.98
N ASN A 79 15.71 -4.05 -6.55
CA ASN A 79 16.04 -2.90 -7.40
C ASN A 79 17.27 -2.11 -6.92
N ASP A 80 17.98 -2.57 -5.89
CA ASP A 80 19.15 -1.90 -5.30
C ASP A 80 18.91 -0.40 -5.03
N ILE A 81 17.73 -0.09 -4.49
CA ILE A 81 17.29 1.28 -4.22
C ILE A 81 17.25 1.57 -2.72
N LYS A 82 17.25 2.86 -2.40
CA LYS A 82 17.02 3.34 -1.04
C LYS A 82 15.59 3.86 -0.91
N LEU A 83 14.85 3.27 0.02
CA LEU A 83 13.53 3.77 0.42
C LEU A 83 13.66 5.03 1.26
N ASN A 84 12.66 5.89 1.22
CA ASN A 84 12.54 7.06 2.10
C ASN A 84 12.16 6.64 3.54
N THR A 85 13.08 5.92 4.18
CA THR A 85 13.01 5.41 5.55
C THR A 85 14.30 5.74 6.28
N PRO A 86 14.36 5.68 7.63
CA PRO A 86 15.55 6.07 8.37
C PRO A 86 16.84 5.31 7.98
N THR A 87 16.72 4.08 7.49
CA THR A 87 17.88 3.25 7.09
C THR A 87 18.01 3.09 5.57
N GLY A 88 17.05 3.59 4.79
CA GLY A 88 16.98 3.34 3.36
C GLY A 88 16.37 1.97 2.99
N GLY A 89 15.94 1.20 3.97
CA GLY A 89 15.33 -0.12 3.82
C GLY A 89 14.13 -0.31 4.75
N VAL A 90 13.66 -1.53 4.90
CA VAL A 90 12.62 -1.90 5.86
C VAL A 90 13.27 -2.25 7.19
N ILE A 91 12.95 -1.48 8.24
CA ILE A 91 13.55 -1.66 9.57
C ILE A 91 12.91 -2.83 10.33
N GLY A 92 11.60 -2.99 10.20
CA GLY A 92 10.78 -3.86 11.02
C GLY A 92 10.15 -3.12 12.20
N GLU A 93 9.10 -3.69 12.74
CA GLU A 93 8.41 -3.11 13.88
C GLU A 93 9.08 -3.42 15.21
N ARG A 94 8.87 -2.55 16.19
CA ARG A 94 9.25 -2.77 17.59
C ARG A 94 8.13 -3.49 18.35
N SER A 95 8.43 -3.88 19.58
CA SER A 95 7.45 -4.48 20.49
C SER A 95 6.19 -3.63 20.67
N LEU A 96 5.15 -4.26 21.19
CA LEU A 96 3.86 -3.61 21.41
C LEU A 96 3.99 -2.38 22.35
N ASN A 97 3.59 -1.24 21.84
CA ASN A 97 3.32 -0.04 22.59
C ASN A 97 2.15 0.67 21.91
N VAL A 98 0.98 0.55 22.49
CA VAL A 98 -0.30 0.93 21.87
C VAL A 98 -0.35 2.41 21.54
N GLU A 99 -0.02 3.27 22.51
CA GLU A 99 -0.13 4.72 22.37
C GLU A 99 0.83 5.27 21.30
N LEU A 100 2.09 4.86 21.38
CA LEU A 100 3.10 5.27 20.39
C LEU A 100 2.84 4.62 19.02
N GLY A 101 2.41 3.35 18.99
CA GLY A 101 2.09 2.65 17.76
C GLY A 101 0.93 3.30 17.00
N GLU A 102 -0.13 3.74 17.69
CA GLU A 102 -1.27 4.37 17.06
C GLU A 102 -0.94 5.73 16.46
N SER A 103 -0.28 6.62 17.23
CA SER A 103 0.10 7.94 16.74
C SER A 103 1.08 7.87 15.58
N THR A 104 2.13 7.05 15.71
CA THR A 104 3.18 6.92 14.69
C THR A 104 2.68 6.23 13.41
N THR A 105 1.60 5.43 13.46
CA THR A 105 0.99 4.86 12.25
C THR A 105 0.55 5.95 11.28
N VAL A 106 -0.07 6.99 11.77
CA VAL A 106 -0.48 8.14 10.95
C VAL A 106 0.72 8.97 10.51
N GLU A 107 1.67 9.22 11.41
CA GLU A 107 2.89 10.00 11.11
C GLU A 107 3.71 9.35 10.02
N ASN A 108 3.96 8.05 10.11
CA ASN A 108 4.78 7.27 9.18
C ASN A 108 4.11 6.98 7.83
N THR A 109 2.81 7.26 7.68
CA THR A 109 2.11 7.14 6.40
C THR A 109 2.66 8.15 5.41
N LYS A 110 3.28 7.65 4.34
CA LYS A 110 3.97 8.48 3.33
C LYS A 110 4.27 7.72 2.04
N GLU A 111 4.76 8.44 1.04
CA GLU A 111 5.45 7.86 -0.11
C GLU A 111 6.87 7.45 0.31
N ILE A 112 7.19 6.16 0.21
CA ILE A 112 8.50 5.61 0.57
C ILE A 112 9.44 5.45 -0.62
N TYR A 113 8.88 5.41 -1.82
CA TYR A 113 9.60 5.44 -3.09
C TYR A 113 8.65 6.00 -4.16
N PRO A 114 9.14 6.62 -5.25
CA PRO A 114 8.26 7.16 -6.27
C PRO A 114 7.20 6.14 -6.74
N GLY A 115 5.92 6.49 -6.56
CA GLY A 115 4.77 5.64 -6.87
C GLY A 115 4.40 4.59 -5.81
N LEU A 116 5.20 4.42 -4.74
CA LEU A 116 4.91 3.47 -3.65
C LEU A 116 4.63 4.20 -2.34
N PHE A 117 3.43 4.05 -1.84
CA PHE A 117 2.95 4.58 -0.57
C PHE A 117 2.76 3.46 0.44
N VAL A 118 2.86 3.78 1.73
CA VAL A 118 2.58 2.84 2.83
C VAL A 118 1.54 3.39 3.77
N SER A 119 0.70 2.51 4.31
CA SER A 119 -0.29 2.85 5.33
C SER A 119 -0.48 1.72 6.34
N GLY A 120 -1.19 2.02 7.43
CA GLY A 120 -1.43 1.05 8.51
C GLY A 120 -0.14 0.56 9.15
N MET A 121 -0.11 -0.70 9.56
CA MET A 121 1.08 -1.28 10.21
C MET A 121 2.30 -1.38 9.29
N ALA A 122 2.11 -1.43 7.97
CA ALA A 122 3.22 -1.36 7.03
C ALA A 122 4.01 -0.04 7.16
N ALA A 123 3.33 1.08 7.41
CA ALA A 123 3.99 2.37 7.65
C ALA A 123 4.89 2.34 8.90
N ASN A 124 4.42 1.72 9.99
CA ASN A 124 5.23 1.53 11.20
C ASN A 124 6.37 0.54 10.98
N GLY A 125 6.10 -0.57 10.27
CA GLY A 125 7.11 -1.58 9.97
C GLY A 125 8.27 -1.04 9.14
N VAL A 126 8.01 -0.29 8.08
CA VAL A 126 9.11 0.30 7.27
C VAL A 126 9.91 1.34 8.03
N SER A 127 9.29 2.02 8.99
CA SER A 127 9.88 3.12 9.77
C SER A 127 10.53 2.69 11.08
N GLY A 128 10.41 1.44 11.49
CA GLY A 128 10.95 0.95 12.77
C GLY A 128 10.18 1.44 13.99
N SER A 129 8.89 1.68 13.86
CA SER A 129 8.02 2.10 14.94
C SER A 129 7.39 0.93 15.71
N PHE A 130 6.63 1.25 16.74
CA PHE A 130 6.03 0.28 17.62
C PHE A 130 4.81 -0.40 17.00
N ARG A 131 4.59 -1.64 17.41
CA ARG A 131 3.36 -2.37 17.14
C ARG A 131 2.19 -1.76 17.92
N MET A 132 1.06 -1.56 17.22
CA MET A 132 -0.11 -0.88 17.79
C MET A 132 -1.08 -1.83 18.51
N GLY A 133 -1.11 -3.12 18.14
CA GLY A 133 -2.12 -4.07 18.62
C GLY A 133 -3.49 -3.89 17.94
N PRO A 134 -4.57 -4.44 18.53
CA PRO A 134 -5.87 -4.51 17.87
C PRO A 134 -6.67 -3.20 17.96
N ILE A 135 -6.05 -2.08 17.61
CA ILE A 135 -6.68 -0.75 17.55
C ILE A 135 -6.72 -0.32 16.10
N PHE A 136 -7.87 0.19 15.66
CA PHE A 136 -8.11 0.49 14.23
C PHE A 136 -8.22 1.98 13.92
N GLY A 137 -8.27 2.87 14.93
CA GLY A 137 -8.38 4.32 14.74
C GLY A 137 -7.22 4.88 13.92
N GLY A 138 -6.01 4.60 14.35
CA GLY A 138 -4.79 5.00 13.63
C GLY A 138 -4.73 4.42 12.21
N MET A 139 -5.16 3.17 11.99
CA MET A 139 -5.17 2.56 10.66
C MET A 139 -6.15 3.27 9.71
N LEU A 140 -7.36 3.60 10.17
CA LEU A 140 -8.36 4.31 9.37
C LEU A 140 -7.87 5.72 8.99
N MET A 141 -7.29 6.43 9.96
CA MET A 141 -6.70 7.76 9.72
C MET A 141 -5.49 7.70 8.80
N SER A 142 -4.67 6.66 8.92
CA SER A 142 -3.54 6.38 8.03
C SER A 142 -4.00 6.15 6.59
N GLY A 143 -5.04 5.34 6.38
CA GLY A 143 -5.64 5.12 5.06
C GLY A 143 -6.18 6.41 4.44
N LYS A 144 -6.87 7.25 5.23
CA LYS A 144 -7.31 8.57 4.79
C LYS A 144 -6.14 9.45 4.36
N LYS A 145 -5.11 9.58 5.21
CA LYS A 145 -3.89 10.35 4.91
C LYS A 145 -3.19 9.84 3.65
N ALA A 146 -3.08 8.52 3.47
CA ALA A 146 -2.49 7.94 2.26
C ALA A 146 -3.24 8.37 0.99
N ALA A 147 -4.57 8.33 1.01
CA ALA A 147 -5.39 8.78 -0.10
C ALA A 147 -5.16 10.26 -0.42
N GLU A 148 -5.10 11.13 0.59
CA GLU A 148 -4.83 12.56 0.45
C GLU A 148 -3.43 12.80 -0.16
N LEU A 149 -2.40 12.08 0.29
CA LEU A 149 -1.04 12.18 -0.23
C LEU A 149 -0.94 11.73 -1.68
N ILE A 150 -1.62 10.65 -2.06
CA ILE A 150 -1.66 10.16 -3.43
C ILE A 150 -2.30 11.20 -4.35
N VAL A 151 -3.44 11.74 -3.96
CA VAL A 151 -4.14 12.80 -4.73
C VAL A 151 -3.25 14.03 -4.89
N LEU A 152 -2.60 14.48 -3.82
CA LEU A 152 -1.68 15.61 -3.85
C LEU A 152 -0.48 15.37 -4.78
N SER A 153 0.11 14.17 -4.70
CA SER A 153 1.23 13.79 -5.59
C SER A 153 0.84 13.85 -7.06
N TRP A 154 -0.36 13.44 -7.41
CA TRP A 154 -0.84 13.50 -8.79
C TRP A 154 -1.14 14.91 -9.26
N THR A 155 -1.72 15.74 -8.40
CA THR A 155 -1.98 17.15 -8.70
C THR A 155 -0.68 17.88 -8.98
N ASN A 156 0.34 17.66 -8.15
CA ASN A 156 1.66 18.27 -8.32
C ASN A 156 2.38 17.82 -9.61
N LYS A 157 2.12 16.59 -10.07
CA LYS A 157 2.66 16.05 -11.34
C LYS A 157 1.83 16.49 -12.57
N GLY A 158 0.81 17.31 -12.40
CA GLY A 158 -0.06 17.78 -13.51
C GLY A 158 -0.91 16.68 -14.15
N LEU A 159 -1.07 15.56 -13.46
CA LEU A 159 -1.79 14.39 -13.99
C LEU A 159 -3.32 14.57 -13.98
N PHE A 160 -3.81 15.56 -13.24
CA PHE A 160 -5.24 15.91 -13.16
C PHE A 160 -5.46 17.42 -13.07
N PRO A 161 -5.83 18.07 -14.17
CA PRO A 161 -6.24 19.49 -14.14
C PRO A 161 -7.62 19.72 -13.49
N ASN A 162 -8.45 18.67 -13.32
CA ASN A 162 -9.80 18.77 -12.76
C ASN A 162 -10.18 17.57 -11.89
N ASN A 163 -10.76 17.86 -10.70
CA ASN A 163 -11.22 16.86 -9.71
C ASN A 163 -12.27 15.84 -10.22
N LYS A 164 -12.92 16.08 -11.36
CA LYS A 164 -13.97 15.19 -11.90
C LYS A 164 -13.45 13.92 -12.60
N GLU A 165 -12.17 13.87 -12.98
CA GLU A 165 -11.60 12.70 -13.65
C GLU A 165 -10.92 11.70 -12.68
N MET A 166 -10.79 12.05 -11.40
CA MET A 166 -10.13 11.22 -10.40
C MET A 166 -10.81 9.85 -10.18
N SER A 167 -12.11 9.74 -10.43
CA SER A 167 -12.87 8.50 -10.19
C SER A 167 -12.61 7.37 -11.19
N LYS A 168 -11.85 7.61 -12.24
CA LYS A 168 -11.59 6.63 -13.31
C LYS A 168 -10.19 6.01 -13.26
N HIS A 169 -9.39 6.32 -12.26
CA HIS A 169 -7.99 5.88 -12.21
C HIS A 169 -7.79 4.80 -11.16
N ILE A 170 -7.11 3.73 -11.57
CA ILE A 170 -6.89 2.53 -10.78
C ILE A 170 -5.95 2.85 -9.62
N PHE A 171 -6.47 2.71 -8.40
CA PHE A 171 -5.68 2.53 -7.19
C PHE A 171 -5.53 1.05 -6.94
N ILE A 172 -4.34 0.57 -6.67
CA ILE A 172 -4.15 -0.75 -6.15
C ILE A 172 -3.79 -0.60 -4.68
N THR A 173 -4.73 -0.96 -3.83
CA THR A 173 -4.49 -1.14 -2.40
C THR A 173 -4.32 -2.62 -2.15
N ILE A 174 -3.20 -3.00 -1.58
CA ILE A 174 -2.86 -4.39 -1.27
C ILE A 174 -3.00 -4.55 0.24
N PHE A 175 -3.87 -5.44 0.64
CA PHE A 175 -4.10 -5.82 2.03
C PHE A 175 -3.53 -7.20 2.32
#